data_c0380d4f110cd03808487e57c3ca6886
#
_entry.id   c0380d4f110cd03808487e57c3ca6886
#
_cell.length_a   1.000
_cell.length_b   1.000
_cell.length_c   1.000
_cell.angle_alpha   90.00
_cell.angle_beta   90.00
_cell.angle_gamma   90.00
#
_symmetry.space_group_name_H-M   'P 1'
#
loop_
_entity.id
_entity.type
_entity.pdbx_description
1 polymer ?
#
loop_
_entity_poly.entity_id
_entity_poly.type
_entity_poly.pdbx_seq_one_letter_code
_entity_poly.pdbx_strand_id
1 'polypeptide(L)'
;MSQNYHEIHLIVRENQRTARRKARQQMIQAALTGKGVNMADVARARGLVLRERENSIFSDAWIPLAVFFILVGLITGRNAAMLALGLTLLFIVGVSTIWKNLSLVGVTYERQFDRTRVFPGEPIKMTITVSNRKPLPLTWLQFRDELPVSTESDNPIAQVASEITGRYILQNTFSVHGNETTSRTVTLRFPRRGYYKLGPVTYESGDIFTLFTMAREYKYIDSLIVYPQIWPLEELTLPAKEPFGELRVQRSLFTDPIKTQGIRDYQPEDRFRDVHWKATARRGELQTKIYDPSTGMTMAVFLNVATFPRHWMGFDPDLLERAVSVAASIANYGAQQKWGVGVYANGSVPNSDQPIRVPPSRSPNQLARVLEALAAVTEFATGSIEQMMVRESPALPWAATIVLVTAVVTEEIMVTLLRLREAGRRVVLISLADEPPPKHLGRILTYHIPATAPAFQAGHRSQTATEAALRAIPTPEPVELELELEVEADTNGQLYQ
;
A
#
# COMPACT_ATOMS: atom_id res chain seq x y z
N MET A 1 -4.64 5.76 -36.50
CA MET A 1 -4.32 6.49 -35.27
C MET A 1 -3.52 5.66 -34.25
N SER A 2 -3.54 4.34 -34.26
CA SER A 2 -2.81 3.50 -33.27
C SER A 2 -1.30 3.37 -33.51
N GLN A 3 -0.80 3.48 -34.72
CA GLN A 3 0.63 3.40 -35.05
C GLN A 3 1.44 4.60 -34.53
N ASN A 4 0.90 5.82 -34.60
CA ASN A 4 1.59 7.02 -34.10
C ASN A 4 1.76 7.02 -32.55
N TYR A 5 0.87 6.39 -31.81
CA TYR A 5 1.02 6.28 -30.34
C TYR A 5 2.17 5.34 -29.93
N HIS A 6 2.40 4.29 -30.70
CA HIS A 6 3.49 3.33 -30.41
C HIS A 6 4.87 3.92 -30.72
N GLU A 7 5.00 4.68 -31.80
CA GLU A 7 6.24 5.38 -32.14
C GLU A 7 6.60 6.49 -31.15
N ILE A 8 5.62 7.28 -30.71
CA ILE A 8 5.85 8.32 -29.69
C ILE A 8 6.30 7.68 -28.36
N HIS A 9 5.71 6.56 -27.94
CA HIS A 9 6.14 5.84 -26.74
C HIS A 9 7.55 5.25 -26.85
N LEU A 10 7.96 4.80 -28.02
CA LEU A 10 9.32 4.29 -28.27
C LEU A 10 10.34 5.43 -28.24
N ILE A 11 10.06 6.56 -28.87
CA ILE A 11 10.92 7.75 -28.88
C ILE A 11 11.09 8.31 -27.45
N VAL A 12 10.02 8.39 -26.67
CA VAL A 12 10.07 8.83 -25.26
C VAL A 12 10.90 7.88 -24.41
N ARG A 13 10.78 6.56 -24.60
CA ARG A 13 11.60 5.56 -23.89
C ARG A 13 13.07 5.62 -24.28
N GLU A 14 13.37 5.87 -25.53
CA GLU A 14 14.75 5.95 -26.04
C GLU A 14 15.44 7.24 -25.58
N ASN A 15 14.71 8.36 -25.57
CA ASN A 15 15.20 9.62 -25.00
C ASN A 15 15.43 9.52 -23.47
N GLN A 16 14.58 8.81 -22.75
CA GLN A 16 14.79 8.54 -21.32
C GLN A 16 16.00 7.63 -21.05
N ARG A 17 16.25 6.62 -21.90
CA ARG A 17 17.43 5.74 -21.79
C ARG A 17 18.73 6.49 -22.09
N THR A 18 18.73 7.34 -23.09
CA THR A 18 19.90 8.16 -23.44
C THR A 18 20.19 9.23 -22.39
N ALA A 19 19.18 9.88 -21.83
CA ALA A 19 19.32 10.80 -20.70
C ALA A 19 19.90 10.11 -19.45
N ARG A 20 19.42 8.90 -19.13
CA ARG A 20 19.95 8.08 -18.01
C ARG A 20 21.41 7.68 -18.22
N ARG A 21 21.80 7.30 -19.46
CA ARG A 21 23.19 6.96 -19.77
C ARG A 21 24.14 8.17 -19.63
N LYS A 22 23.74 9.34 -20.15
CA LYS A 22 24.51 10.59 -20.01
C LYS A 22 24.65 11.02 -18.55
N ALA A 23 23.58 10.98 -17.77
CA ALA A 23 23.62 11.32 -16.35
C ALA A 23 24.49 10.35 -15.53
N ARG A 24 24.46 9.04 -15.85
CA ARG A 24 25.35 8.05 -15.22
C ARG A 24 26.82 8.29 -15.54
N GLN A 25 27.14 8.64 -16.79
CA GLN A 25 28.51 8.99 -17.19
C GLN A 25 29.00 10.26 -16.49
N GLN A 26 28.17 11.28 -16.37
CA GLN A 26 28.50 12.50 -15.65
C GLN A 26 28.72 12.24 -14.15
N MET A 27 27.95 11.35 -13.51
CA MET A 27 28.19 10.94 -12.13
C MET A 27 29.51 10.23 -11.94
N ILE A 28 29.88 9.33 -12.83
CA ILE A 28 31.15 8.62 -12.78
C ILE A 28 32.32 9.62 -12.95
N GLN A 29 32.21 10.56 -13.88
CA GLN A 29 33.20 11.62 -14.03
C GLN A 29 33.29 12.57 -12.84
N ALA A 30 32.14 12.95 -12.24
CA ALA A 30 32.13 13.80 -11.04
C ALA A 30 32.74 13.09 -9.81
N ALA A 31 32.47 11.78 -9.65
CA ALA A 31 33.08 10.98 -8.61
C ALA A 31 34.61 10.84 -8.79
N LEU A 32 35.06 10.70 -10.04
CA LEU A 32 36.49 10.61 -10.36
C LEU A 32 37.26 11.96 -10.21
N THR A 33 36.55 13.09 -10.36
CA THR A 33 37.16 14.43 -10.29
C THR A 33 37.01 15.13 -8.94
N GLY A 34 36.39 14.45 -7.94
CA GLY A 34 36.26 15.01 -6.58
C GLY A 34 35.31 16.23 -6.50
N LYS A 35 34.59 16.56 -7.56
CA LYS A 35 33.56 17.61 -7.54
C LYS A 35 32.29 17.08 -6.86
N GLY A 36 31.79 17.84 -5.89
CA GLY A 36 30.55 17.50 -5.17
C GLY A 36 29.41 17.18 -6.14
N VAL A 37 28.84 16.00 -6.01
CA VAL A 37 27.76 15.52 -6.88
C VAL A 37 26.49 16.28 -6.54
N ASN A 38 25.90 16.96 -7.52
CA ASN A 38 24.62 17.65 -7.35
C ASN A 38 23.51 16.61 -7.17
N MET A 39 22.74 16.70 -6.07
CA MET A 39 21.65 15.76 -5.78
C MET A 39 20.56 15.73 -6.87
N ALA A 40 20.39 16.84 -7.61
CA ALA A 40 19.49 16.87 -8.77
C ALA A 40 19.97 15.96 -9.90
N ASP A 41 21.28 15.87 -10.13
CA ASP A 41 21.87 15.00 -11.16
C ASP A 41 21.79 13.53 -10.72
N VAL A 42 21.91 13.25 -9.44
CA VAL A 42 21.67 11.92 -8.87
C VAL A 42 20.22 11.50 -9.06
N ALA A 43 19.26 12.41 -8.81
CA ALA A 43 17.85 12.14 -8.97
C ALA A 43 17.49 11.90 -10.46
N ARG A 44 18.09 12.69 -11.38
CA ARG A 44 17.94 12.46 -12.83
C ARG A 44 18.52 11.11 -13.27
N ALA A 45 19.73 10.78 -12.78
CA ALA A 45 20.40 9.52 -13.09
C ALA A 45 19.61 8.30 -12.61
N ARG A 46 18.93 8.40 -11.45
CA ARG A 46 18.06 7.37 -10.92
C ARG A 46 16.67 7.35 -11.57
N GLY A 47 16.38 8.27 -12.50
CA GLY A 47 15.08 8.40 -13.14
C GLY A 47 13.96 8.82 -12.17
N LEU A 48 14.31 9.49 -11.08
CA LEU A 48 13.38 10.02 -10.09
C LEU A 48 12.70 11.31 -10.59
N VAL A 49 13.36 12.07 -11.46
CA VAL A 49 12.76 13.25 -12.09
C VAL A 49 11.94 12.82 -13.29
N LEU A 50 10.63 13.02 -13.25
CA LEU A 50 9.68 12.66 -14.30
C LEU A 50 9.54 13.77 -15.35
N ARG A 51 9.44 15.01 -14.89
CA ARG A 51 9.24 16.18 -15.73
C ARG A 51 10.00 17.39 -15.20
N GLU A 52 10.43 18.24 -16.10
CA GLU A 52 10.94 19.57 -15.81
C GLU A 52 10.17 20.55 -16.69
N ARG A 53 9.52 21.52 -16.06
CA ARG A 53 8.77 22.57 -16.76
C ARG A 53 9.37 23.93 -16.36
N GLU A 54 9.62 24.71 -17.34
CA GLU A 54 10.09 26.08 -17.18
C GLU A 54 9.03 27.03 -17.76
N ASN A 55 8.61 28.00 -16.96
CA ASN A 55 7.81 29.12 -17.42
C ASN A 55 8.61 30.41 -17.21
N SER A 56 8.72 31.20 -18.25
CA SER A 56 9.41 32.47 -18.22
C SER A 56 8.58 33.52 -18.98
N ILE A 57 8.30 34.61 -18.29
CA ILE A 57 7.71 35.77 -18.93
C ILE A 57 8.77 36.47 -19.80
N PHE A 58 10.03 36.46 -19.36
CA PHE A 58 11.15 36.95 -20.11
C PHE A 58 11.85 35.79 -20.82
N SER A 59 11.43 35.53 -22.05
CA SER A 59 12.15 34.60 -22.92
C SER A 59 13.50 35.22 -23.38
N ASP A 60 14.35 34.39 -23.97
CA ASP A 60 15.61 34.88 -24.59
C ASP A 60 15.42 36.04 -25.58
N ALA A 61 14.19 36.30 -26.04
CA ALA A 61 13.81 37.42 -26.91
C ALA A 61 14.01 38.79 -26.24
N TRP A 62 14.09 38.89 -24.91
CA TRP A 62 14.33 40.15 -24.22
C TRP A 62 15.79 40.60 -24.28
N ILE A 63 16.72 39.67 -24.49
CA ILE A 63 18.14 39.99 -24.66
C ILE A 63 18.36 40.80 -25.95
N PRO A 64 17.86 40.40 -27.12
CA PRO A 64 17.94 41.22 -28.33
C PRO A 64 17.28 42.57 -28.15
N LEU A 65 16.15 42.66 -27.45
CA LEU A 65 15.47 43.91 -27.18
C LEU A 65 16.32 44.84 -26.29
N ALA A 66 16.93 44.33 -25.26
CA ALA A 66 17.84 45.09 -24.40
C ALA A 66 19.06 45.60 -25.18
N VAL A 67 19.66 44.75 -26.01
CA VAL A 67 20.76 45.10 -26.91
C VAL A 67 20.33 46.17 -27.91
N PHE A 68 19.12 46.07 -28.51
CA PHE A 68 18.56 47.09 -29.38
C PHE A 68 18.49 48.46 -28.73
N PHE A 69 17.94 48.56 -27.49
CA PHE A 69 17.90 49.84 -26.77
C PHE A 69 19.29 50.39 -26.45
N ILE A 70 20.25 49.54 -26.12
CA ILE A 70 21.64 49.98 -25.92
C ILE A 70 22.24 50.54 -27.19
N LEU A 71 22.09 49.82 -28.31
CA LEU A 71 22.61 50.26 -29.61
C LEU A 71 21.98 51.58 -30.09
N VAL A 72 20.65 51.69 -30.00
CA VAL A 72 19.93 52.94 -30.35
C VAL A 72 20.40 54.08 -29.46
N GLY A 73 20.56 53.87 -28.15
CA GLY A 73 21.07 54.88 -27.22
C GLY A 73 22.48 55.33 -27.53
N LEU A 74 23.35 54.47 -28.08
CA LEU A 74 24.71 54.81 -28.49
C LEU A 74 24.71 55.56 -29.81
N ILE A 75 23.89 55.14 -30.81
CA ILE A 75 23.84 55.73 -32.15
C ILE A 75 23.18 57.10 -32.14
N THR A 76 22.12 57.30 -31.33
CA THR A 76 21.37 58.57 -31.24
C THR A 76 22.07 59.63 -30.39
N GLY A 77 23.39 59.64 -30.31
CA GLY A 77 24.18 60.68 -29.62
C GLY A 77 24.21 60.56 -28.09
N ARG A 78 24.25 59.37 -27.57
CA ARG A 78 24.28 59.04 -26.13
C ARG A 78 23.01 59.39 -25.36
N ASN A 79 21.88 58.98 -25.92
CA ASN A 79 20.62 59.14 -25.20
C ASN A 79 20.67 58.32 -23.90
N ALA A 80 20.89 58.98 -22.79
CA ALA A 80 21.06 58.35 -21.48
C ALA A 80 19.86 57.54 -21.05
N ALA A 81 18.65 57.94 -21.44
CA ALA A 81 17.41 57.20 -21.08
C ALA A 81 17.32 55.84 -21.83
N MET A 82 17.66 55.77 -23.09
CA MET A 82 17.68 54.52 -23.87
C MET A 82 18.77 53.56 -23.36
N LEU A 83 19.96 54.09 -23.09
CA LEU A 83 21.07 53.32 -22.47
C LEU A 83 20.65 52.74 -21.11
N ALA A 84 20.10 53.60 -20.23
CA ALA A 84 19.65 53.15 -18.91
C ALA A 84 18.55 52.05 -19.02
N LEU A 85 17.59 52.22 -19.94
CA LEU A 85 16.54 51.21 -20.16
C LEU A 85 17.14 49.86 -20.60
N GLY A 86 18.04 49.88 -21.61
CA GLY A 86 18.67 48.67 -22.11
C GLY A 86 19.53 47.96 -21.07
N LEU A 87 20.35 48.72 -20.29
CA LEU A 87 21.14 48.16 -19.22
C LEU A 87 20.28 47.61 -18.06
N THR A 88 19.19 48.28 -17.70
CA THR A 88 18.25 47.80 -16.66
C THR A 88 17.59 46.50 -17.10
N LEU A 89 17.12 46.41 -18.37
CA LEU A 89 16.56 45.17 -18.89
C LEU A 89 17.57 44.03 -18.87
N LEU A 90 18.81 44.28 -19.32
CA LEU A 90 19.87 43.29 -19.32
C LEU A 90 20.21 42.81 -17.90
N PHE A 91 20.24 43.75 -16.95
CA PHE A 91 20.47 43.43 -15.54
C PHE A 91 19.36 42.53 -14.96
N ILE A 92 18.08 42.91 -15.19
CA ILE A 92 16.93 42.12 -14.74
C ILE A 92 16.97 40.71 -15.30
N VAL A 93 17.18 40.57 -16.64
CA VAL A 93 17.26 39.25 -17.30
C VAL A 93 18.43 38.43 -16.73
N GLY A 94 19.61 39.07 -16.56
CA GLY A 94 20.78 38.40 -16.01
C GLY A 94 20.56 37.88 -14.58
N VAL A 95 20.06 38.74 -13.69
CA VAL A 95 19.76 38.37 -12.30
C VAL A 95 18.71 37.27 -12.25
N SER A 96 17.62 37.40 -12.99
CA SER A 96 16.55 36.40 -13.03
C SER A 96 17.03 35.05 -13.56
N THR A 97 17.89 35.03 -14.59
CA THR A 97 18.46 33.80 -15.15
C THR A 97 19.38 33.09 -14.14
N ILE A 98 20.24 33.86 -13.42
CA ILE A 98 21.09 33.31 -12.36
C ILE A 98 20.21 32.74 -11.25
N TRP A 99 19.20 33.49 -10.80
CA TRP A 99 18.30 33.07 -9.73
C TRP A 99 17.55 31.78 -10.12
N LYS A 100 17.02 31.72 -11.34
CA LYS A 100 16.35 30.54 -11.88
C LYS A 100 17.21 29.29 -11.77
N ASN A 101 18.44 29.38 -12.27
CA ASN A 101 19.37 28.24 -12.28
C ASN A 101 19.75 27.78 -10.88
N LEU A 102 19.73 28.68 -9.90
CA LEU A 102 20.09 28.38 -8.52
C LEU A 102 18.89 28.06 -7.63
N SER A 103 17.65 28.37 -8.05
CA SER A 103 16.46 28.29 -7.20
C SER A 103 16.25 26.91 -6.58
N LEU A 104 16.29 25.84 -7.37
CA LEU A 104 16.05 24.46 -6.90
C LEU A 104 17.35 23.68 -6.59
N VAL A 105 18.53 24.30 -6.74
CA VAL A 105 19.81 23.67 -6.38
C VAL A 105 19.96 23.64 -4.87
N GLY A 106 20.38 22.51 -4.30
CA GLY A 106 20.60 22.36 -2.85
C GLY A 106 19.32 22.38 -1.99
N VAL A 107 18.15 22.22 -2.61
CA VAL A 107 16.88 22.04 -1.90
C VAL A 107 16.59 20.57 -1.75
N THR A 108 16.31 20.12 -0.54
CA THR A 108 15.87 18.76 -0.24
C THR A 108 14.45 18.78 0.32
N TYR A 109 13.67 17.81 -0.08
CA TYR A 109 12.31 17.55 0.39
C TYR A 109 12.27 16.14 0.96
N GLU A 110 11.74 16.02 2.16
CA GLU A 110 11.54 14.76 2.84
C GLU A 110 10.11 14.73 3.39
N ARG A 111 9.44 13.60 3.21
CA ARG A 111 8.10 13.37 3.69
C ARG A 111 8.11 12.14 4.59
N GLN A 112 7.69 12.33 5.83
CA GLN A 112 7.65 11.26 6.83
C GLN A 112 6.23 11.11 7.35
N PHE A 113 5.82 9.87 7.55
CA PHE A 113 4.55 9.50 8.16
C PHE A 113 4.80 8.91 9.54
N ASP A 114 3.98 9.29 10.52
CA ASP A 114 4.02 8.70 11.85
C ASP A 114 3.65 7.21 11.81
N ARG A 115 2.78 6.82 10.89
CA ARG A 115 2.35 5.45 10.63
C ARG A 115 2.06 5.24 9.15
N THR A 116 2.42 4.06 8.64
CA THR A 116 2.13 3.65 7.26
C THR A 116 0.96 2.66 7.18
N ARG A 117 0.45 2.22 8.34
CA ARG A 117 -0.66 1.27 8.48
C ARG A 117 -1.64 1.81 9.50
N VAL A 118 -2.90 1.96 9.12
CA VAL A 118 -3.96 2.57 9.92
C VAL A 118 -5.31 1.93 9.63
N PHE A 119 -6.29 2.22 10.48
CA PHE A 119 -7.69 1.90 10.24
C PHE A 119 -8.45 3.09 9.63
N PRO A 120 -9.64 2.86 9.02
CA PRO A 120 -10.41 3.91 8.38
C PRO A 120 -10.74 5.06 9.34
N GLY A 121 -10.48 6.29 8.89
CA GLY A 121 -10.74 7.50 9.65
C GLY A 121 -9.76 7.82 10.78
N GLU A 122 -8.75 6.98 11.03
CA GLU A 122 -7.67 7.34 11.94
C GLU A 122 -6.83 8.49 11.38
N PRO A 123 -6.42 9.45 12.21
CA PRO A 123 -5.55 10.54 11.79
C PRO A 123 -4.12 10.03 11.60
N ILE A 124 -3.50 10.42 10.49
CA ILE A 124 -2.09 10.18 10.17
C ILE A 124 -1.40 11.53 10.07
N LYS A 125 -0.29 11.68 10.76
CA LYS A 125 0.54 12.87 10.66
C LYS A 125 1.58 12.69 9.57
N MET A 126 1.48 13.53 8.53
CA MET A 126 2.47 13.67 7.48
C MET A 126 3.32 14.87 7.77
N THR A 127 4.59 14.67 8.10
CA THR A 127 5.55 15.74 8.32
C THR A 127 6.37 15.95 7.05
N ILE A 128 6.30 17.15 6.51
CA ILE A 128 7.04 17.61 5.35
C ILE A 128 8.22 18.43 5.88
N THR A 129 9.43 17.99 5.61
CA THR A 129 10.67 18.69 5.97
C THR A 129 11.35 19.20 4.72
N VAL A 130 11.64 20.49 4.71
CA VAL A 130 12.30 21.19 3.59
C VAL A 130 13.59 21.78 4.10
N SER A 131 14.70 21.46 3.45
CA SER A 131 16.01 22.01 3.78
C SER A 131 16.61 22.72 2.59
N ASN A 132 17.02 23.97 2.79
CA ASN A 132 17.77 24.77 1.84
C ASN A 132 19.24 24.79 2.25
N ARG A 133 20.10 24.04 1.56
CA ARG A 133 21.53 23.91 1.87
C ARG A 133 22.41 24.95 1.17
N LYS A 134 21.83 25.99 0.60
CA LYS A 134 22.56 27.08 -0.05
C LYS A 134 22.37 28.39 0.70
N PRO A 135 23.31 29.36 0.59
CA PRO A 135 23.16 30.66 1.24
C PRO A 135 22.06 31.53 0.61
N LEU A 136 21.66 31.25 -0.66
CA LEU A 136 20.61 31.98 -1.35
C LEU A 136 19.23 31.63 -0.74
N PRO A 137 18.45 32.61 -0.24
CA PRO A 137 17.13 32.35 0.29
C PRO A 137 16.14 31.97 -0.81
N LEU A 138 15.13 31.18 -0.45
CA LEU A 138 13.97 30.88 -1.28
C LEU A 138 12.82 31.72 -0.79
N THR A 139 12.43 32.72 -1.56
CA THR A 139 11.33 33.61 -1.25
C THR A 139 10.01 32.87 -1.22
N TRP A 140 9.85 31.95 -2.13
CA TRP A 140 8.74 31.00 -2.15
C TRP A 140 9.21 29.68 -2.76
N LEU A 141 8.74 28.58 -2.17
CA LEU A 141 8.94 27.23 -2.64
C LEU A 141 7.63 26.48 -2.43
N GLN A 142 7.03 26.03 -3.50
CA GLN A 142 5.75 25.36 -3.48
C GLN A 142 5.93 23.88 -3.75
N PHE A 143 5.34 23.05 -2.92
CA PHE A 143 5.22 21.61 -3.10
C PHE A 143 3.79 21.26 -3.45
N ARG A 144 3.63 20.47 -4.46
CA ARG A 144 2.35 19.97 -4.98
C ARG A 144 2.38 18.45 -4.89
N ASP A 145 1.79 17.91 -3.83
CA ASP A 145 1.70 16.47 -3.57
C ASP A 145 0.41 15.91 -4.16
N GLU A 146 0.53 14.91 -5.02
CA GLU A 146 -0.61 14.19 -5.59
C GLU A 146 -1.19 13.21 -4.58
N LEU A 147 -2.44 13.43 -4.14
CA LEU A 147 -3.15 12.59 -3.19
C LEU A 147 -4.44 12.03 -3.79
N PRO A 148 -4.90 10.83 -3.39
CA PRO A 148 -6.20 10.31 -3.79
C PRO A 148 -7.35 11.20 -3.30
N VAL A 149 -8.40 11.34 -4.11
CA VAL A 149 -9.56 12.21 -3.80
C VAL A 149 -10.31 11.80 -2.53
N SER A 150 -10.20 10.52 -2.15
CA SER A 150 -10.80 10.00 -0.92
C SER A 150 -10.04 10.41 0.35
N THR A 151 -8.89 11.08 0.23
CA THR A 151 -8.10 11.51 1.39
C THR A 151 -8.64 12.83 1.93
N GLU A 152 -8.95 12.88 3.21
CA GLU A 152 -9.33 14.09 3.92
C GLU A 152 -8.10 14.72 4.56
N SER A 153 -7.95 16.04 4.44
CA SER A 153 -6.87 16.82 5.07
C SER A 153 -7.44 17.86 6.02
N ASP A 154 -6.72 18.14 7.09
CA ASP A 154 -7.05 19.22 8.03
C ASP A 154 -6.91 20.63 7.43
N ASN A 155 -6.29 20.74 6.25
CA ASN A 155 -6.16 22.00 5.52
C ASN A 155 -6.84 21.93 4.14
N PRO A 156 -8.18 22.10 4.07
CA PRO A 156 -8.91 22.01 2.81
C PRO A 156 -8.56 23.14 1.82
N ILE A 157 -8.07 24.29 2.30
CA ILE A 157 -7.68 25.44 1.45
C ILE A 157 -6.46 25.11 0.59
N ALA A 158 -5.62 24.17 1.04
CA ALA A 158 -4.45 23.73 0.31
C ALA A 158 -4.76 22.70 -0.78
N GLN A 159 -6.03 22.31 -0.95
CA GLN A 159 -6.44 21.31 -1.93
C GLN A 159 -6.79 21.97 -3.27
N VAL A 160 -6.11 21.53 -4.32
CA VAL A 160 -6.33 21.97 -5.69
C VAL A 160 -6.69 20.78 -6.54
N ALA A 161 -7.56 20.94 -7.53
CA ALA A 161 -7.91 19.86 -8.46
C ALA A 161 -6.67 19.38 -9.23
N SER A 162 -6.50 18.05 -9.33
CA SER A 162 -5.45 17.45 -10.14
C SER A 162 -5.94 17.23 -11.59
N GLU A 163 -5.00 17.22 -12.55
CA GLU A 163 -5.26 16.79 -13.92
C GLU A 163 -5.52 15.27 -14.00
N ILE A 164 -5.15 14.51 -12.95
CA ILE A 164 -5.33 13.08 -12.89
C ILE A 164 -6.68 12.77 -12.24
N THR A 165 -7.53 12.05 -12.95
CA THR A 165 -8.85 11.64 -12.43
C THR A 165 -8.71 10.86 -11.13
N GLY A 166 -9.52 11.20 -10.12
CA GLY A 166 -9.52 10.56 -8.81
C GLY A 166 -8.41 11.03 -7.87
N ARG A 167 -7.72 12.14 -8.21
CA ARG A 167 -6.70 12.75 -7.37
C ARG A 167 -6.94 14.24 -7.14
N TYR A 168 -6.36 14.75 -6.08
CA TYR A 168 -6.20 16.17 -5.83
C TYR A 168 -4.75 16.48 -5.44
N ILE A 169 -4.38 17.73 -5.56
CA ILE A 169 -3.05 18.22 -5.21
C ILE A 169 -3.14 18.89 -3.84
N LEU A 170 -2.34 18.41 -2.89
CA LEU A 170 -2.09 19.12 -1.65
C LEU A 170 -0.93 20.10 -1.85
N GLN A 171 -1.27 21.39 -1.84
CA GLN A 171 -0.31 22.45 -2.12
C GLN A 171 0.22 23.03 -0.81
N ASN A 172 1.54 23.01 -0.63
CA ASN A 172 2.22 23.60 0.51
C ASN A 172 3.26 24.60 0.02
N THR A 173 3.20 25.82 0.53
CA THR A 173 4.16 26.87 0.20
C THR A 173 5.01 27.19 1.42
N PHE A 174 6.33 27.26 1.21
CA PHE A 174 7.32 27.59 2.21
C PHE A 174 8.15 28.80 1.76
N SER A 175 8.58 29.61 2.71
CA SER A 175 9.66 30.58 2.57
C SER A 175 10.81 30.09 3.43
N VAL A 176 11.98 29.86 2.84
CA VAL A 176 13.11 29.21 3.53
C VAL A 176 14.37 30.05 3.33
N HIS A 177 14.96 30.47 4.44
CA HIS A 177 16.20 31.26 4.39
C HIS A 177 17.39 30.42 3.94
N GLY A 178 18.51 31.06 3.70
CA GLY A 178 19.75 30.36 3.37
C GLY A 178 20.22 29.48 4.53
N ASN A 179 20.57 28.22 4.22
CA ASN A 179 21.04 27.22 5.19
C ASN A 179 20.00 26.89 6.29
N GLU A 180 18.73 27.01 5.99
CA GLU A 180 17.64 26.75 6.93
C GLU A 180 16.91 25.43 6.59
N THR A 181 16.41 24.79 7.64
CA THR A 181 15.51 23.65 7.55
C THR A 181 14.20 23.99 8.26
N THR A 182 13.09 23.83 7.55
CA THR A 182 11.75 24.08 8.10
C THR A 182 10.88 22.85 7.91
N SER A 183 9.91 22.64 8.79
CA SER A 183 9.00 21.52 8.71
C SER A 183 7.55 21.96 8.93
N ARG A 184 6.64 21.23 8.33
CA ARG A 184 5.18 21.42 8.51
C ARG A 184 4.52 20.04 8.62
N THR A 185 3.63 19.91 9.61
CA THR A 185 2.83 18.69 9.78
C THR A 185 1.43 18.93 9.27
N VAL A 186 0.93 17.99 8.47
CA VAL A 186 -0.44 17.96 7.95
C VAL A 186 -1.08 16.66 8.44
N THR A 187 -2.33 16.74 8.89
CA THR A 187 -3.08 15.56 9.32
C THR A 187 -3.94 15.07 8.16
N LEU A 188 -3.76 13.82 7.80
CA LEU A 188 -4.53 13.14 6.76
C LEU A 188 -5.44 12.09 7.40
N ARG A 189 -6.62 11.87 6.80
CA ARG A 189 -7.54 10.80 7.16
C ARG A 189 -8.00 10.08 5.90
N PHE A 190 -8.13 8.77 6.00
CA PHE A 190 -8.60 7.93 4.91
C PHE A 190 -9.88 7.22 5.36
N PRO A 191 -11.04 7.57 4.81
CA PRO A 191 -12.33 7.03 5.26
C PRO A 191 -12.57 5.59 4.83
N ARG A 192 -11.90 5.12 3.78
CA ARG A 192 -12.07 3.77 3.23
C ARG A 192 -10.77 2.99 3.27
N ARG A 193 -10.87 1.66 3.38
CA ARG A 193 -9.70 0.77 3.28
C ARG A 193 -9.06 0.87 1.89
N GLY A 194 -7.80 0.48 1.81
CA GLY A 194 -7.11 0.39 0.52
C GLY A 194 -5.61 0.51 0.60
N TYR A 195 -4.97 0.33 -0.56
CA TYR A 195 -3.59 0.66 -0.81
C TYR A 195 -3.51 2.04 -1.46
N TYR A 196 -3.08 3.01 -0.70
CA TYR A 196 -2.97 4.39 -1.15
C TYR A 196 -1.54 4.70 -1.56
N LYS A 197 -1.37 5.22 -2.78
CA LYS A 197 -0.10 5.73 -3.29
C LYS A 197 -0.14 7.25 -3.25
N LEU A 198 0.71 7.85 -2.46
CA LEU A 198 0.85 9.29 -2.27
C LEU A 198 2.03 9.79 -3.09
N GLY A 199 1.82 10.82 -3.90
CA GLY A 199 2.80 11.31 -4.88
C GLY A 199 2.39 10.95 -6.32
N PRO A 200 3.12 11.42 -7.33
CA PRO A 200 4.40 12.13 -7.26
C PRO A 200 4.33 13.49 -6.57
N VAL A 201 5.49 14.13 -6.36
CA VAL A 201 5.58 15.49 -5.83
C VAL A 201 6.20 16.42 -6.86
N THR A 202 5.59 17.58 -7.08
CA THR A 202 6.14 18.64 -7.91
C THR A 202 6.65 19.78 -7.05
N TYR A 203 7.91 20.18 -7.24
CA TYR A 203 8.51 21.35 -6.63
C TYR A 203 8.43 22.50 -7.61
N GLU A 204 7.97 23.64 -7.16
CA GLU A 204 7.93 24.85 -7.96
C GLU A 204 8.54 25.99 -7.15
N SER A 205 9.47 26.72 -7.76
CA SER A 205 10.09 27.93 -7.20
C SER A 205 10.49 28.87 -8.33
N GLY A 206 10.74 30.11 -8.00
CA GLY A 206 11.13 31.12 -8.94
C GLY A 206 11.90 32.26 -8.33
N ASP A 207 12.07 33.32 -9.11
CA ASP A 207 12.66 34.57 -8.66
C ASP A 207 11.70 35.37 -7.78
N ILE A 208 12.20 36.42 -7.14
CA ILE A 208 11.44 37.29 -6.23
C ILE A 208 10.25 37.96 -6.95
N PHE A 209 10.39 38.23 -8.23
CA PHE A 209 9.38 38.91 -9.04
C PHE A 209 8.45 37.93 -9.78
N THR A 210 8.62 36.63 -9.60
CA THR A 210 7.87 35.58 -10.33
C THR A 210 7.95 35.66 -11.85
N LEU A 211 9.00 36.30 -12.37
CA LEU A 211 9.26 36.43 -13.81
C LEU A 211 9.71 35.10 -14.44
N PHE A 212 10.37 34.28 -13.63
CA PHE A 212 10.78 32.91 -13.97
C PHE A 212 10.29 31.96 -12.92
N THR A 213 9.67 30.88 -13.36
CA THR A 213 9.33 29.76 -12.48
C THR A 213 9.92 28.48 -13.04
N MET A 214 10.44 27.65 -12.15
CA MET A 214 10.95 26.33 -12.46
C MET A 214 10.21 25.30 -11.64
N ALA A 215 9.60 24.33 -12.31
CA ALA A 215 8.93 23.21 -11.68
C ALA A 215 9.66 21.92 -12.04
N ARG A 216 9.85 21.05 -11.03
CA ARG A 216 10.42 19.72 -11.19
C ARG A 216 9.51 18.71 -10.53
N GLU A 217 9.11 17.72 -11.28
CA GLU A 217 8.32 16.59 -10.78
C GLU A 217 9.24 15.43 -10.41
N TYR A 218 9.11 14.95 -9.18
CA TYR A 218 9.88 13.83 -8.65
C TYR A 218 8.96 12.63 -8.40
N LYS A 219 9.45 11.44 -8.75
CA LYS A 219 8.77 10.18 -8.48
C LYS A 219 8.93 9.77 -7.01
N TYR A 220 8.51 10.64 -6.09
CA TYR A 220 8.36 10.30 -4.69
C TYR A 220 6.98 9.67 -4.50
N ILE A 221 6.94 8.35 -4.32
CA ILE A 221 5.70 7.61 -4.12
C ILE A 221 5.84 6.85 -2.80
N ASP A 222 5.05 7.27 -1.82
CA ASP A 222 4.89 6.52 -0.57
C ASP A 222 3.64 5.65 -0.66
N SER A 223 3.71 4.49 -0.02
CA SER A 223 2.60 3.56 0.06
C SER A 223 2.05 3.53 1.49
N LEU A 224 0.76 3.71 1.61
CA LEU A 224 0.04 3.67 2.86
C LEU A 224 -1.06 2.62 2.76
N ILE A 225 -1.21 1.82 3.81
CA ILE A 225 -2.20 0.76 3.89
C ILE A 225 -3.26 1.15 4.91
N VAL A 226 -4.50 1.22 4.45
CA VAL A 226 -5.67 1.38 5.32
C VAL A 226 -6.35 0.04 5.43
N TYR A 227 -6.34 -0.55 6.61
CA TYR A 227 -6.96 -1.84 6.91
C TYR A 227 -8.49 -1.78 6.77
N PRO A 228 -9.15 -2.92 6.54
CA PRO A 228 -10.61 -2.98 6.67
C PRO A 228 -11.04 -2.75 8.12
N GLN A 229 -12.26 -2.21 8.29
CA GLN A 229 -12.86 -2.04 9.61
C GLN A 229 -13.07 -3.42 10.27
N ILE A 230 -12.81 -3.50 11.58
CA ILE A 230 -13.00 -4.71 12.37
C ILE A 230 -14.10 -4.46 13.40
N TRP A 231 -15.04 -5.39 13.49
CA TRP A 231 -16.17 -5.34 14.39
C TRP A 231 -16.17 -6.51 15.36
N PRO A 232 -16.62 -6.33 16.61
CA PRO A 232 -16.97 -7.44 17.49
C PRO A 232 -18.04 -8.32 16.82
N LEU A 233 -17.98 -9.65 17.03
CA LEU A 233 -18.91 -10.56 16.38
C LEU A 233 -20.36 -10.33 16.82
N GLU A 234 -20.56 -9.84 18.04
CA GLU A 234 -21.87 -9.48 18.60
C GLU A 234 -22.53 -8.35 17.80
N GLU A 235 -21.76 -7.36 17.39
CA GLU A 235 -22.25 -6.24 16.58
C GLU A 235 -22.60 -6.66 15.14
N LEU A 236 -22.03 -7.78 14.69
CA LEU A 236 -22.36 -8.45 13.44
C LEU A 236 -23.54 -9.43 13.58
N THR A 237 -24.23 -9.45 14.73
CA THR A 237 -25.31 -10.41 15.03
C THR A 237 -24.86 -11.89 15.02
N LEU A 238 -23.56 -12.13 15.15
CA LEU A 238 -23.00 -13.47 15.26
C LEU A 238 -22.91 -13.87 16.75
N PRO A 239 -23.12 -15.15 17.11
CA PRO A 239 -23.03 -15.58 18.49
C PRO A 239 -21.60 -15.40 19.03
N ALA A 240 -21.48 -14.76 20.22
CA ALA A 240 -20.18 -14.54 20.88
C ALA A 240 -19.50 -15.84 21.32
N LYS A 241 -20.29 -16.83 21.70
CA LYS A 241 -19.80 -18.15 22.09
C LYS A 241 -19.99 -19.13 20.94
N GLU A 242 -18.88 -19.77 20.54
CA GLU A 242 -18.87 -20.83 19.52
C GLU A 242 -19.53 -20.44 18.17
N PRO A 243 -19.17 -19.30 17.56
CA PRO A 243 -19.81 -18.84 16.33
C PRO A 243 -19.63 -19.82 15.17
N PHE A 244 -18.71 -20.76 15.27
CA PHE A 244 -18.43 -21.77 14.23
C PHE A 244 -18.80 -23.20 14.69
N GLY A 245 -19.70 -23.31 15.67
CA GLY A 245 -20.23 -24.58 16.23
C GLY A 245 -19.33 -25.21 17.29
N GLU A 246 -19.91 -26.13 18.08
CA GLU A 246 -19.16 -26.93 19.06
C GLU A 246 -17.96 -27.59 18.39
N LEU A 247 -16.78 -27.11 18.70
CA LEU A 247 -15.53 -27.68 18.24
C LEU A 247 -15.18 -28.87 19.14
N ARG A 248 -16.08 -29.88 19.17
CA ARG A 248 -15.71 -31.15 19.79
C ARG A 248 -14.47 -31.64 19.08
N VAL A 249 -13.33 -31.49 19.76
CA VAL A 249 -12.10 -32.19 19.41
C VAL A 249 -12.42 -33.66 19.58
N GLN A 250 -13.11 -34.28 18.62
CA GLN A 250 -13.10 -35.73 18.53
C GLN A 250 -11.63 -36.09 18.49
N ARG A 251 -11.20 -36.91 19.44
CA ARG A 251 -9.82 -37.39 19.65
C ARG A 251 -9.09 -37.35 18.33
N SER A 252 -8.16 -36.42 18.18
CA SER A 252 -7.37 -36.28 16.98
C SER A 252 -6.64 -37.60 16.77
N LEU A 253 -6.97 -38.27 15.68
CA LEU A 253 -6.24 -39.45 15.19
C LEU A 253 -4.79 -39.10 14.77
N PHE A 254 -4.48 -37.81 14.67
CA PHE A 254 -3.18 -37.28 14.32
C PHE A 254 -2.63 -36.47 15.51
N THR A 255 -1.86 -37.15 16.33
CA THR A 255 -0.99 -36.55 17.35
C THR A 255 0.23 -35.96 16.65
N ASP A 256 0.63 -34.74 17.00
CA ASP A 256 1.88 -34.15 16.51
C ASP A 256 3.07 -34.92 17.08
N PRO A 257 3.84 -35.69 16.27
CA PRO A 257 4.93 -36.51 16.77
C PRO A 257 6.09 -35.68 17.33
N ILE A 258 6.08 -34.36 17.18
CA ILE A 258 7.16 -33.47 17.60
C ILE A 258 6.92 -32.96 19.02
N LYS A 259 5.66 -32.76 19.45
CA LYS A 259 5.32 -32.25 20.78
C LYS A 259 4.88 -33.35 21.73
N THR A 260 5.79 -33.74 22.59
CA THR A 260 5.48 -34.69 23.70
C THR A 260 4.97 -33.92 24.89
N GLN A 261 3.70 -34.11 25.28
CA GLN A 261 3.08 -33.51 26.45
C GLN A 261 3.50 -34.23 27.76
N GLY A 262 3.77 -35.53 27.67
CA GLY A 262 4.12 -36.34 28.84
C GLY A 262 4.49 -37.75 28.46
N ILE A 263 4.66 -38.59 29.50
CA ILE A 263 5.01 -40.00 29.41
C ILE A 263 4.05 -40.75 30.31
N ARG A 264 3.50 -41.89 29.83
CA ARG A 264 2.69 -42.82 30.63
C ARG A 264 3.14 -44.25 30.41
N ASP A 265 2.64 -45.13 31.26
CA ASP A 265 2.90 -46.56 31.12
C ASP A 265 2.31 -47.08 29.80
N TYR A 266 3.03 -47.97 29.15
CA TYR A 266 2.64 -48.57 27.87
C TYR A 266 1.38 -49.43 28.03
N GLN A 267 0.46 -49.29 27.11
CA GLN A 267 -0.73 -50.14 27.00
C GLN A 267 -0.64 -51.00 25.72
N PRO A 268 -1.24 -52.21 25.69
CA PRO A 268 -1.14 -53.14 24.52
C PRO A 268 -1.65 -52.52 23.20
N GLU A 269 -2.52 -51.48 23.26
CA GLU A 269 -3.06 -50.77 22.12
C GLU A 269 -2.12 -49.67 21.57
N ASP A 270 -1.03 -49.37 22.31
CA ASP A 270 -0.08 -48.32 21.91
C ASP A 270 0.83 -48.81 20.80
N ARG A 271 1.15 -47.91 19.88
CA ARG A 271 2.06 -48.21 18.78
C ARG A 271 3.49 -48.27 19.31
N PHE A 272 4.21 -49.37 19.01
CA PHE A 272 5.58 -49.57 19.49
C PHE A 272 6.57 -48.46 19.09
N ARG A 273 6.33 -47.75 17.98
CA ARG A 273 7.08 -46.56 17.57
C ARG A 273 7.00 -45.39 18.51
N ASP A 274 5.95 -45.33 19.36
CA ASP A 274 5.68 -44.24 20.27
C ASP A 274 6.30 -44.47 21.64
N VAL A 275 7.04 -45.61 21.84
CA VAL A 275 7.75 -45.94 23.08
C VAL A 275 8.87 -44.90 23.34
N HIS A 276 8.93 -44.40 24.57
CA HIS A 276 9.97 -43.48 25.00
C HIS A 276 11.13 -44.23 25.64
N TRP A 277 12.06 -44.71 24.80
CA TRP A 277 13.17 -45.61 25.21
C TRP A 277 14.01 -45.09 26.40
N LYS A 278 14.24 -43.75 26.46
CA LYS A 278 15.03 -43.15 27.54
C LYS A 278 14.27 -43.19 28.90
N ALA A 279 12.95 -43.09 28.89
CA ALA A 279 12.14 -43.20 30.10
C ALA A 279 11.98 -44.66 30.52
N THR A 280 11.75 -45.57 29.55
CA THR A 280 11.73 -47.01 29.73
C THR A 280 13.01 -47.50 30.40
N ALA A 281 14.18 -47.07 29.92
CA ALA A 281 15.46 -47.44 30.51
C ALA A 281 15.67 -46.96 31.95
N ARG A 282 15.01 -45.86 32.35
CA ARG A 282 15.12 -45.34 33.72
C ARG A 282 14.14 -45.97 34.67
N ARG A 283 12.93 -46.35 34.22
CA ARG A 283 11.89 -46.93 35.04
C ARG A 283 11.88 -48.44 35.08
N GLY A 284 12.53 -49.10 34.08
CA GLY A 284 12.49 -50.52 33.94
C GLY A 284 11.22 -51.11 33.35
N GLU A 285 10.24 -50.25 33.05
CA GLU A 285 8.94 -50.59 32.47
C GLU A 285 8.69 -49.80 31.21
N LEU A 286 8.01 -50.40 30.23
CA LEU A 286 7.73 -49.74 28.94
C LEU A 286 6.92 -48.47 29.13
N GLN A 287 7.44 -47.36 28.64
CA GLN A 287 6.82 -46.03 28.71
C GLN A 287 6.47 -45.53 27.33
N THR A 288 5.25 -45.00 27.14
CA THR A 288 4.79 -44.41 25.89
C THR A 288 4.75 -42.90 25.98
N LYS A 289 5.13 -42.23 24.90
CA LYS A 289 5.00 -40.78 24.77
C LYS A 289 3.53 -40.41 24.63
N ILE A 290 3.07 -39.49 25.46
CA ILE A 290 1.80 -38.80 25.27
C ILE A 290 2.10 -37.58 24.42
N TYR A 291 1.64 -37.61 23.20
CA TYR A 291 1.75 -36.45 22.30
C TYR A 291 0.63 -35.46 22.64
N ASP A 292 0.98 -34.17 22.56
CA ASP A 292 -0.01 -33.10 22.68
C ASP A 292 -1.05 -33.25 21.56
N PRO A 293 -2.36 -33.41 21.87
CA PRO A 293 -3.40 -33.33 20.83
C PRO A 293 -3.58 -31.90 20.33
N SER A 294 -2.48 -31.18 20.13
CA SER A 294 -2.50 -29.81 19.60
C SER A 294 -2.93 -29.78 18.13
N THR A 295 -4.13 -30.21 17.88
CA THR A 295 -4.89 -29.77 16.72
C THR A 295 -5.30 -28.33 16.99
N GLY A 296 -4.33 -27.46 16.96
CA GLY A 296 -4.69 -26.07 16.93
C GLY A 296 -5.61 -25.84 15.74
N MET A 297 -6.73 -25.21 16.02
CA MET A 297 -7.78 -24.97 15.05
C MET A 297 -7.26 -24.17 13.88
N THR A 298 -7.72 -24.52 12.70
CA THR A 298 -7.39 -23.81 11.47
C THR A 298 -8.68 -23.33 10.84
N MET A 299 -8.68 -22.07 10.43
CA MET A 299 -9.81 -21.43 9.77
C MET A 299 -9.35 -20.80 8.45
N ALA A 300 -10.06 -21.11 7.37
CA ALA A 300 -9.89 -20.52 6.07
C ALA A 300 -11.13 -19.69 5.73
N VAL A 301 -10.99 -18.39 5.67
CA VAL A 301 -12.05 -17.46 5.28
C VAL A 301 -12.01 -17.28 3.78
N PHE A 302 -13.09 -17.63 3.10
CA PHE A 302 -13.30 -17.38 1.69
C PHE A 302 -14.21 -16.16 1.54
N LEU A 303 -13.75 -15.15 0.82
CA LEU A 303 -14.50 -13.93 0.54
C LEU A 303 -14.92 -13.91 -0.93
N ASN A 304 -16.21 -13.85 -1.18
CA ASN A 304 -16.74 -13.58 -2.50
C ASN A 304 -16.94 -12.08 -2.69
N VAL A 305 -16.24 -11.50 -3.69
CA VAL A 305 -16.37 -10.06 -4.00
C VAL A 305 -17.60 -9.72 -4.84
N ALA A 306 -18.28 -10.72 -5.41
CA ALA A 306 -19.48 -10.48 -6.17
C ALA A 306 -20.60 -9.96 -5.26
N THR A 307 -21.15 -8.80 -5.60
CA THR A 307 -22.27 -8.16 -4.91
C THR A 307 -23.60 -8.37 -5.62
N PHE A 308 -23.56 -8.81 -6.88
CA PHE A 308 -24.72 -9.19 -7.69
C PHE A 308 -24.55 -10.60 -8.27
N PRO A 309 -25.64 -11.29 -8.56
CA PRO A 309 -25.59 -12.66 -9.11
C PRO A 309 -24.85 -12.77 -10.44
N ARG A 310 -24.82 -11.69 -11.20
CA ARG A 310 -24.19 -11.64 -12.52
C ARG A 310 -23.25 -10.44 -12.61
N HIS A 311 -22.02 -10.67 -13.07
CA HIS A 311 -20.94 -9.66 -13.13
C HIS A 311 -21.29 -8.41 -13.96
N TRP A 312 -22.16 -8.50 -14.96
CA TRP A 312 -22.57 -7.35 -15.79
C TRP A 312 -23.61 -6.44 -15.13
N MET A 313 -24.15 -6.84 -13.97
CA MET A 313 -25.05 -5.97 -13.18
C MET A 313 -24.30 -4.88 -12.42
N GLY A 314 -22.97 -4.85 -12.51
CA GLY A 314 -22.13 -3.92 -11.79
C GLY A 314 -21.70 -4.44 -10.42
N PHE A 315 -21.41 -3.52 -9.52
CA PHE A 315 -21.05 -3.85 -8.12
C PHE A 315 -21.61 -2.78 -7.17
N ASP A 316 -21.88 -3.20 -5.93
CA ASP A 316 -22.25 -2.32 -4.83
C ASP A 316 -21.01 -2.13 -3.93
N PRO A 317 -20.41 -0.91 -3.92
CA PRO A 317 -19.20 -0.64 -3.14
C PRO A 317 -19.42 -0.81 -1.63
N ASP A 318 -20.58 -0.40 -1.12
CA ASP A 318 -20.84 -0.42 0.32
C ASP A 318 -21.12 -1.86 0.80
N LEU A 319 -21.74 -2.68 -0.01
CA LEU A 319 -21.95 -4.10 0.27
C LEU A 319 -20.63 -4.87 0.23
N LEU A 320 -19.72 -4.55 -0.71
CA LEU A 320 -18.38 -5.11 -0.75
C LEU A 320 -17.57 -4.70 0.49
N GLU A 321 -17.62 -3.43 0.91
CA GLU A 321 -16.95 -2.96 2.12
C GLU A 321 -17.44 -3.70 3.37
N ARG A 322 -18.75 -3.93 3.47
CA ARG A 322 -19.36 -4.74 4.56
C ARG A 322 -18.84 -6.17 4.54
N ALA A 323 -18.82 -6.82 3.37
CA ALA A 323 -18.34 -8.20 3.23
C ALA A 323 -16.86 -8.33 3.62
N VAL A 324 -16.00 -7.40 3.18
CA VAL A 324 -14.59 -7.37 3.56
C VAL A 324 -14.41 -7.14 5.06
N SER A 325 -15.18 -6.22 5.65
CA SER A 325 -15.13 -5.95 7.09
C SER A 325 -15.58 -7.16 7.92
N VAL A 326 -16.60 -7.90 7.47
CA VAL A 326 -17.02 -9.16 8.09
C VAL A 326 -15.90 -10.21 8.01
N ALA A 327 -15.28 -10.38 6.84
CA ALA A 327 -14.17 -11.31 6.67
C ALA A 327 -12.98 -10.95 7.58
N ALA A 328 -12.65 -9.66 7.70
CA ALA A 328 -11.61 -9.16 8.60
C ALA A 328 -11.95 -9.42 10.08
N SER A 329 -13.20 -9.19 10.47
CA SER A 329 -13.67 -9.41 11.84
C SER A 329 -13.58 -10.88 12.24
N ILE A 330 -13.98 -11.78 11.34
CA ILE A 330 -13.87 -13.23 11.54
C ILE A 330 -12.41 -13.67 11.64
N ALA A 331 -11.56 -13.15 10.76
CA ALA A 331 -10.13 -13.44 10.78
C ALA A 331 -9.48 -12.95 12.09
N ASN A 332 -9.84 -11.75 12.55
CA ASN A 332 -9.38 -11.20 13.82
C ASN A 332 -9.84 -12.05 15.01
N TYR A 333 -11.10 -12.48 15.03
CA TYR A 333 -11.60 -13.39 16.07
C TYR A 333 -10.78 -14.69 16.11
N GLY A 334 -10.56 -15.33 14.96
CA GLY A 334 -9.74 -16.54 14.89
C GLY A 334 -8.30 -16.33 15.38
N ALA A 335 -7.69 -15.18 15.05
CA ALA A 335 -6.36 -14.82 15.52
C ALA A 335 -6.31 -14.61 17.03
N GLN A 336 -7.32 -13.95 17.61
CA GLN A 336 -7.46 -13.78 19.08
C GLN A 336 -7.58 -15.12 19.81
N GLN A 337 -8.27 -16.10 19.20
CA GLN A 337 -8.37 -17.47 19.70
C GLN A 337 -7.10 -18.30 19.43
N LYS A 338 -6.03 -17.70 18.88
CA LYS A 338 -4.76 -18.36 18.50
C LYS A 338 -4.93 -19.48 17.48
N TRP A 339 -5.93 -19.38 16.61
CA TRP A 339 -6.14 -20.31 15.50
C TRP A 339 -5.20 -19.99 14.33
N GLY A 340 -4.95 -20.99 13.49
CA GLY A 340 -4.30 -20.77 12.21
C GLY A 340 -5.31 -20.14 11.25
N VAL A 341 -5.16 -18.85 10.94
CA VAL A 341 -6.10 -18.12 10.09
C VAL A 341 -5.52 -17.90 8.70
N GLY A 342 -6.32 -18.15 7.66
CA GLY A 342 -6.03 -17.83 6.27
C GLY A 342 -7.20 -17.14 5.58
N VAL A 343 -6.91 -16.43 4.49
CA VAL A 343 -7.91 -15.72 3.69
C VAL A 343 -7.69 -16.01 2.21
N TYR A 344 -8.80 -16.27 1.53
CA TYR A 344 -8.89 -16.46 0.09
C TYR A 344 -10.02 -15.58 -0.44
N ALA A 345 -9.73 -14.76 -1.46
CA ALA A 345 -10.74 -13.93 -2.09
C ALA A 345 -10.63 -14.04 -3.61
N ASN A 346 -11.77 -14.14 -4.30
CA ASN A 346 -11.81 -14.15 -5.75
C ASN A 346 -11.63 -12.75 -6.36
N GLY A 347 -11.50 -11.69 -5.55
CA GLY A 347 -11.10 -10.36 -6.00
C GLY A 347 -9.61 -10.29 -6.34
N SER A 348 -9.26 -9.39 -7.24
CA SER A 348 -7.87 -9.15 -7.63
C SER A 348 -7.14 -8.21 -6.65
N VAL A 349 -5.81 -8.27 -6.68
CA VAL A 349 -4.94 -7.27 -6.06
C VAL A 349 -4.76 -6.10 -7.05
N PRO A 350 -4.65 -4.85 -6.61
CA PRO A 350 -4.40 -3.72 -7.52
C PRO A 350 -3.19 -3.97 -8.43
N ASN A 351 -3.39 -3.75 -9.74
CA ASN A 351 -2.41 -4.00 -10.81
C ASN A 351 -1.99 -5.47 -11.01
N SER A 352 -2.82 -6.42 -10.59
CA SER A 352 -2.61 -7.86 -10.79
C SER A 352 -3.94 -8.56 -11.04
N ASP A 353 -3.96 -9.50 -11.98
CA ASP A 353 -5.13 -10.34 -12.25
C ASP A 353 -5.15 -11.61 -11.36
N GLN A 354 -4.32 -11.63 -10.31
CA GLN A 354 -4.23 -12.78 -9.42
C GLN A 354 -5.22 -12.65 -8.25
N PRO A 355 -5.93 -13.74 -7.93
CA PRO A 355 -6.78 -13.78 -6.76
C PRO A 355 -5.96 -13.76 -5.48
N ILE A 356 -6.57 -13.29 -4.40
CA ILE A 356 -5.92 -13.22 -3.10
C ILE A 356 -5.87 -14.61 -2.46
N ARG A 357 -4.66 -14.98 -1.99
CA ARG A 357 -4.41 -16.24 -1.30
C ARG A 357 -3.42 -16.04 -0.16
N VAL A 358 -3.92 -16.11 1.05
CA VAL A 358 -3.11 -16.11 2.27
C VAL A 358 -3.37 -17.43 2.99
N PRO A 359 -2.48 -18.42 2.86
CA PRO A 359 -2.65 -19.72 3.51
C PRO A 359 -2.74 -19.59 5.03
N PRO A 360 -3.51 -20.47 5.70
CA PRO A 360 -3.63 -20.45 7.15
C PRO A 360 -2.28 -20.64 7.84
N SER A 361 -1.98 -19.75 8.81
CA SER A 361 -0.77 -19.81 9.63
C SER A 361 -1.06 -19.29 11.04
N ARG A 362 -0.19 -19.60 11.99
CA ARG A 362 -0.19 -19.09 13.37
C ARG A 362 0.98 -18.14 13.64
N SER A 363 1.63 -17.67 12.59
CA SER A 363 2.69 -16.68 12.73
C SER A 363 2.16 -15.42 13.44
N PRO A 364 2.94 -14.76 14.30
CA PRO A 364 2.53 -13.51 14.95
C PRO A 364 2.11 -12.42 13.95
N ASN A 365 2.69 -12.42 12.76
CA ASN A 365 2.40 -11.45 11.70
C ASN A 365 1.24 -11.89 10.78
N GLN A 366 0.59 -13.03 11.08
CA GLN A 366 -0.43 -13.57 10.17
C GLN A 366 -1.65 -12.67 10.06
N LEU A 367 -2.11 -12.10 11.17
CA LEU A 367 -3.25 -11.19 11.16
C LEU A 367 -2.95 -9.95 10.29
N ALA A 368 -1.76 -9.36 10.43
CA ALA A 368 -1.35 -8.23 9.60
C ALA A 368 -1.39 -8.59 8.10
N ARG A 369 -0.81 -9.73 7.73
CA ARG A 369 -0.83 -10.22 6.32
C ARG A 369 -2.25 -10.43 5.79
N VAL A 370 -3.15 -10.96 6.62
CA VAL A 370 -4.55 -11.17 6.27
C VAL A 370 -5.26 -9.82 6.07
N LEU A 371 -5.07 -8.86 6.99
CA LEU A 371 -5.68 -7.54 6.89
C LEU A 371 -5.10 -6.73 5.71
N GLU A 372 -3.80 -6.82 5.43
CA GLU A 372 -3.17 -6.24 4.25
C GLU A 372 -3.77 -6.83 2.96
N ALA A 373 -3.92 -8.14 2.89
CA ALA A 373 -4.53 -8.80 1.75
C ALA A 373 -5.99 -8.37 1.55
N LEU A 374 -6.77 -8.27 2.64
CA LEU A 374 -8.14 -7.77 2.58
C LEU A 374 -8.23 -6.27 2.24
N ALA A 375 -7.25 -5.46 2.67
CA ALA A 375 -7.14 -4.07 2.26
C ALA A 375 -6.92 -3.93 0.74
N ALA A 376 -6.22 -4.89 0.14
CA ALA A 376 -5.91 -4.91 -1.29
C ALA A 376 -7.04 -5.44 -2.18
N VAL A 377 -8.10 -6.03 -1.62
CA VAL A 377 -9.21 -6.59 -2.41
C VAL A 377 -9.88 -5.52 -3.25
N THR A 378 -9.92 -5.74 -4.56
CA THR A 378 -10.70 -4.93 -5.51
C THR A 378 -12.06 -5.57 -5.81
N GLU A 379 -12.93 -4.82 -6.46
CA GLU A 379 -14.25 -5.25 -6.89
C GLU A 379 -14.23 -6.24 -8.07
N PHE A 380 -13.09 -6.37 -8.74
CA PHE A 380 -12.97 -7.22 -9.93
C PHE A 380 -12.72 -8.67 -9.55
N ALA A 381 -13.73 -9.53 -9.80
CA ALA A 381 -13.60 -10.97 -9.61
C ALA A 381 -12.70 -11.59 -10.69
N THR A 382 -11.67 -12.33 -10.29
CA THR A 382 -10.75 -13.06 -11.17
C THR A 382 -11.28 -14.43 -11.60
N GLY A 383 -12.38 -14.86 -11.00
CA GLY A 383 -13.03 -16.13 -11.26
C GLY A 383 -14.16 -16.40 -10.26
N SER A 384 -14.82 -17.55 -10.41
CA SER A 384 -15.89 -17.90 -9.49
C SER A 384 -15.36 -18.36 -8.14
N ILE A 385 -16.07 -18.01 -7.08
CA ILE A 385 -15.69 -18.40 -5.71
C ILE A 385 -15.79 -19.92 -5.51
N GLU A 386 -16.72 -20.58 -6.19
CA GLU A 386 -16.95 -22.01 -6.15
C GLU A 386 -15.72 -22.76 -6.65
N GLN A 387 -15.19 -22.35 -7.81
CA GLN A 387 -13.96 -22.93 -8.36
C GLN A 387 -12.76 -22.73 -7.44
N MET A 388 -12.66 -21.53 -6.83
CA MET A 388 -11.61 -21.24 -5.86
C MET A 388 -11.72 -22.16 -4.64
N MET A 389 -12.90 -22.32 -4.05
CA MET A 389 -13.13 -23.18 -2.90
C MET A 389 -12.76 -24.64 -3.19
N VAL A 390 -13.17 -25.16 -4.34
CA VAL A 390 -12.86 -26.53 -4.77
C VAL A 390 -11.35 -26.71 -4.96
N ARG A 391 -10.68 -25.75 -5.59
CA ARG A 391 -9.24 -25.81 -5.87
C ARG A 391 -8.38 -25.71 -4.63
N GLU A 392 -8.69 -24.80 -3.71
CA GLU A 392 -7.88 -24.52 -2.53
C GLU A 392 -8.18 -25.48 -1.35
N SER A 393 -9.40 -26.05 -1.32
CA SER A 393 -9.82 -26.94 -0.23
C SER A 393 -8.88 -28.15 0.01
N PRO A 394 -8.34 -28.86 -1.02
CA PRO A 394 -7.44 -29.99 -0.78
C PRO A 394 -6.12 -29.60 -0.07
N ALA A 395 -5.64 -28.38 -0.28
CA ALA A 395 -4.42 -27.87 0.36
C ALA A 395 -4.62 -27.49 1.84
N LEU A 396 -5.87 -27.35 2.30
CA LEU A 396 -6.18 -27.03 3.68
C LEU A 396 -6.05 -28.27 4.58
N PRO A 397 -5.63 -28.10 5.85
CA PRO A 397 -5.65 -29.17 6.82
C PRO A 397 -7.05 -29.82 6.92
N TRP A 398 -7.09 -31.14 7.16
CA TRP A 398 -8.38 -31.87 7.18
C TRP A 398 -9.40 -31.29 8.17
N ALA A 399 -8.95 -30.87 9.34
CA ALA A 399 -9.79 -30.29 10.40
C ALA A 399 -10.07 -28.80 10.22
N ALA A 400 -9.64 -28.19 9.10
CA ALA A 400 -9.86 -26.77 8.87
C ALA A 400 -11.35 -26.46 8.70
N THR A 401 -11.79 -25.37 9.31
CA THR A 401 -13.12 -24.80 9.11
C THR A 401 -13.06 -23.84 7.93
N ILE A 402 -13.89 -24.07 6.94
CA ILE A 402 -14.08 -23.21 5.76
C ILE A 402 -15.24 -22.26 6.08
N VAL A 403 -14.98 -20.98 6.08
CA VAL A 403 -15.99 -19.93 6.29
C VAL A 403 -16.15 -19.15 5.00
N LEU A 404 -17.32 -19.25 4.36
CA LEU A 404 -17.63 -18.44 3.18
C LEU A 404 -18.37 -17.18 3.61
N VAL A 405 -17.86 -16.02 3.23
CA VAL A 405 -18.51 -14.72 3.35
C VAL A 405 -18.93 -14.28 1.95
N THR A 406 -20.22 -14.05 1.75
CA THR A 406 -20.77 -13.68 0.45
C THR A 406 -21.98 -12.76 0.56
N ALA A 407 -22.08 -11.81 -0.36
CA ALA A 407 -23.26 -10.97 -0.52
C ALA A 407 -24.34 -11.64 -1.41
N VAL A 408 -23.96 -12.67 -2.17
CA VAL A 408 -24.85 -13.36 -3.10
C VAL A 408 -24.82 -14.85 -2.81
N VAL A 409 -25.99 -15.45 -2.64
CA VAL A 409 -26.14 -16.89 -2.43
C VAL A 409 -26.80 -17.49 -3.67
N THR A 410 -25.99 -18.06 -4.57
CA THR A 410 -26.45 -18.75 -5.77
C THR A 410 -26.64 -20.25 -5.52
N GLU A 411 -27.35 -20.92 -6.42
CA GLU A 411 -27.54 -22.37 -6.37
C GLU A 411 -26.17 -23.09 -6.48
N GLU A 412 -25.26 -22.59 -7.34
CA GLU A 412 -23.92 -23.11 -7.53
C GLU A 412 -23.08 -23.05 -6.24
N ILE A 413 -23.19 -21.95 -5.49
CA ILE A 413 -22.56 -21.80 -4.17
C ILE A 413 -23.12 -22.86 -3.23
N MET A 414 -24.44 -23.00 -3.14
CA MET A 414 -25.07 -23.98 -2.24
C MET A 414 -24.66 -25.41 -2.55
N VAL A 415 -24.64 -25.80 -3.82
CA VAL A 415 -24.19 -27.13 -4.27
C VAL A 415 -22.71 -27.34 -3.91
N THR A 416 -21.85 -26.33 -4.08
CA THR A 416 -20.43 -26.42 -3.75
C THR A 416 -20.20 -26.60 -2.25
N LEU A 417 -20.92 -25.85 -1.42
CA LEU A 417 -20.85 -25.99 0.04
C LEU A 417 -21.30 -27.39 0.50
N LEU A 418 -22.36 -27.95 -0.09
CA LEU A 418 -22.81 -29.31 0.20
C LEU A 418 -21.77 -30.35 -0.20
N ARG A 419 -21.17 -30.26 -1.38
CA ARG A 419 -20.08 -31.15 -1.83
C ARG A 419 -18.87 -31.11 -0.89
N LEU A 420 -18.44 -29.93 -0.50
CA LEU A 420 -17.30 -29.77 0.44
C LEU A 420 -17.62 -30.42 1.80
N ARG A 421 -18.87 -30.30 2.22
CA ARG A 421 -19.31 -30.93 3.44
C ARG A 421 -19.39 -32.45 3.33
N GLU A 422 -19.93 -33.00 2.24
CA GLU A 422 -19.95 -34.43 1.96
C GLU A 422 -18.51 -35.00 1.90
N ALA A 423 -17.56 -34.21 1.39
CA ALA A 423 -16.14 -34.51 1.45
C ALA A 423 -15.54 -34.41 2.87
N GLY A 424 -16.35 -34.24 3.92
CA GLY A 424 -15.92 -34.21 5.31
C GLY A 424 -15.38 -32.88 5.80
N ARG A 425 -15.50 -31.79 5.02
CA ARG A 425 -15.06 -30.45 5.45
C ARG A 425 -16.09 -29.82 6.40
N ARG A 426 -15.62 -29.02 7.35
CA ARG A 426 -16.49 -28.15 8.14
C ARG A 426 -16.74 -26.87 7.36
N VAL A 427 -17.99 -26.55 7.12
CA VAL A 427 -18.36 -25.41 6.29
C VAL A 427 -19.33 -24.53 7.06
N VAL A 428 -19.10 -23.23 7.01
CA VAL A 428 -19.95 -22.17 7.55
C VAL A 428 -20.24 -21.17 6.45
N LEU A 429 -21.50 -20.81 6.28
CA LEU A 429 -21.94 -19.76 5.34
C LEU A 429 -22.31 -18.51 6.13
N ILE A 430 -21.77 -17.38 5.74
CA ILE A 430 -22.14 -16.05 6.24
C ILE A 430 -22.63 -15.24 5.06
N SER A 431 -23.93 -14.97 5.05
CA SER A 431 -24.60 -14.25 3.99
C SER A 431 -24.88 -12.80 4.40
N LEU A 432 -24.55 -11.88 3.50
CA LEU A 432 -24.95 -10.47 3.55
C LEU A 432 -26.01 -10.13 2.50
N ALA A 433 -26.62 -11.14 1.86
CA ALA A 433 -27.68 -10.95 0.90
C ALA A 433 -28.90 -10.26 1.55
N ASP A 434 -29.71 -9.57 0.75
CA ASP A 434 -30.93 -8.92 1.26
C ASP A 434 -31.90 -9.94 1.86
N GLU A 435 -32.00 -11.13 1.25
CA GLU A 435 -32.79 -12.22 1.77
C GLU A 435 -31.95 -13.21 2.59
N PRO A 436 -32.47 -13.68 3.74
CA PRO A 436 -31.76 -14.67 4.53
C PRO A 436 -31.62 -15.99 3.77
N PRO A 437 -30.48 -16.67 3.87
CA PRO A 437 -30.25 -17.95 3.25
C PRO A 437 -31.19 -19.02 3.85
N PRO A 438 -31.45 -20.15 3.17
CA PRO A 438 -32.25 -21.21 3.71
C PRO A 438 -31.74 -21.69 5.07
N LYS A 439 -32.60 -21.75 6.08
CA LYS A 439 -32.25 -22.18 7.46
C LYS A 439 -31.70 -23.61 7.54
N HIS A 440 -32.02 -24.44 6.58
CA HIS A 440 -31.66 -25.86 6.52
C HIS A 440 -30.90 -26.19 5.25
N LEU A 441 -29.62 -25.83 5.22
CA LEU A 441 -28.70 -26.25 4.17
C LEU A 441 -27.94 -27.52 4.62
N GLY A 442 -28.61 -28.65 4.68
CA GLY A 442 -28.06 -29.88 5.26
C GLY A 442 -27.68 -29.66 6.74
N ARG A 443 -26.44 -29.93 7.12
CA ARG A 443 -25.88 -29.59 8.44
C ARG A 443 -24.86 -28.45 8.37
N ILE A 444 -24.91 -27.53 7.40
CA ILE A 444 -24.06 -26.37 7.27
C ILE A 444 -24.57 -25.28 8.21
N LEU A 445 -23.69 -24.69 9.00
CA LEU A 445 -24.03 -23.52 9.79
C LEU A 445 -24.19 -22.32 8.87
N THR A 446 -25.38 -21.71 8.93
CA THR A 446 -25.68 -20.53 8.10
C THR A 446 -26.01 -19.35 9.00
N TYR A 447 -25.36 -18.23 8.74
CA TYR A 447 -25.63 -16.96 9.40
C TYR A 447 -26.03 -15.92 8.36
N HIS A 448 -26.95 -15.05 8.76
CA HIS A 448 -27.35 -13.90 7.96
C HIS A 448 -27.05 -12.63 8.73
N ILE A 449 -26.32 -11.71 8.09
CA ILE A 449 -25.97 -10.40 8.64
C ILE A 449 -26.75 -9.35 7.84
N PRO A 450 -27.84 -8.81 8.39
CA PRO A 450 -28.66 -7.83 7.67
C PRO A 450 -27.94 -6.49 7.54
N ALA A 451 -28.34 -5.68 6.57
CA ALA A 451 -27.84 -4.32 6.40
C ALA A 451 -28.08 -3.41 7.63
N THR A 452 -29.07 -3.77 8.46
CA THR A 452 -29.44 -3.08 9.70
C THR A 452 -28.62 -3.52 10.93
N ALA A 453 -27.61 -4.40 10.77
CA ALA A 453 -26.77 -4.83 11.87
C ALA A 453 -26.11 -3.62 12.56
N PRO A 454 -25.93 -3.64 13.89
CA PRO A 454 -25.36 -2.53 14.64
C PRO A 454 -24.02 -2.04 14.08
N ALA A 455 -23.17 -2.94 13.63
CA ALA A 455 -21.89 -2.64 13.02
C ALA A 455 -21.98 -1.71 11.78
N PHE A 456 -23.10 -1.74 11.04
CA PHE A 456 -23.27 -1.01 9.78
C PHE A 456 -24.07 0.29 9.93
N GLN A 457 -24.42 0.68 11.14
CA GLN A 457 -25.13 1.95 11.38
C GLN A 457 -24.20 3.14 11.15
N ALA A 458 -24.73 4.19 10.53
CA ALA A 458 -23.96 5.37 10.20
C ALA A 458 -23.33 6.01 11.46
N GLY A 459 -22.03 6.31 11.41
CA GLY A 459 -21.28 6.92 12.50
C GLY A 459 -20.78 5.96 13.58
N HIS A 460 -21.18 4.69 13.53
CA HIS A 460 -20.67 3.70 14.48
C HIS A 460 -19.23 3.28 14.13
N ARG A 461 -18.33 3.34 15.10
CA ARG A 461 -16.92 2.91 14.98
C ARG A 461 -16.58 2.05 16.20
N SER A 462 -16.15 0.82 15.97
CA SER A 462 -15.66 -0.02 17.04
C SER A 462 -14.21 0.33 17.38
N GLN A 463 -14.04 1.26 18.34
CA GLN A 463 -12.71 1.63 18.83
C GLN A 463 -12.04 0.45 19.54
N THR A 464 -12.79 -0.31 20.32
CA THR A 464 -12.27 -1.42 21.14
C THR A 464 -11.68 -2.55 20.30
N ALA A 465 -12.36 -2.98 19.23
CA ALA A 465 -11.87 -4.04 18.35
C ALA A 465 -10.66 -3.58 17.54
N THR A 466 -10.66 -2.32 17.09
CA THR A 466 -9.57 -1.69 16.35
C THR A 466 -8.32 -1.57 17.21
N GLU A 467 -8.43 -1.10 18.47
CA GLU A 467 -7.29 -1.03 19.39
C GLU A 467 -6.73 -2.40 19.75
N ALA A 468 -7.59 -3.40 19.93
CA ALA A 468 -7.15 -4.77 20.20
C ALA A 468 -6.39 -5.35 19.00
N ALA A 469 -6.85 -5.10 17.79
CA ALA A 469 -6.17 -5.52 16.56
C ALA A 469 -4.82 -4.82 16.37
N LEU A 470 -4.74 -3.51 16.64
CA LEU A 470 -3.47 -2.75 16.57
C LEU A 470 -2.43 -3.30 17.56
N ARG A 471 -2.84 -3.68 18.77
CA ARG A 471 -1.93 -4.30 19.74
C ARG A 471 -1.44 -5.68 19.32
N ALA A 472 -2.24 -6.40 18.54
CA ALA A 472 -1.89 -7.73 18.04
C ALA A 472 -1.00 -7.70 16.79
N ILE A 473 -0.92 -6.56 16.11
CA ILE A 473 -0.06 -6.37 14.93
C ILE A 473 1.28 -5.83 15.41
N PRO A 474 2.39 -6.57 15.23
CA PRO A 474 3.72 -6.04 15.55
C PRO A 474 3.96 -4.77 14.75
N THR A 475 4.41 -3.71 15.43
CA THR A 475 4.87 -2.49 14.74
C THR A 475 6.05 -2.91 13.86
N PRO A 476 5.99 -2.74 12.54
CA PRO A 476 7.18 -2.99 11.71
C PRO A 476 8.24 -2.02 12.18
N GLU A 477 9.46 -2.53 12.38
CA GLU A 477 10.63 -1.67 12.49
C GLU A 477 10.64 -0.71 11.31
N PRO A 478 10.99 0.58 11.52
CA PRO A 478 11.18 1.49 10.41
C PRO A 478 12.13 0.78 9.46
N VAL A 479 11.68 0.50 8.24
CA VAL A 479 12.55 0.03 7.19
C VAL A 479 13.44 1.22 6.87
N GLU A 480 14.58 1.32 7.55
CA GLU A 480 15.74 1.99 6.98
C GLU A 480 15.96 1.27 5.65
N LEU A 481 15.61 1.94 4.58
CA LEU A 481 16.03 1.56 3.24
C LEU A 481 17.56 1.77 3.21
N GLU A 482 18.31 0.91 3.88
CA GLU A 482 19.66 0.58 3.49
C GLU A 482 19.54 0.03 2.08
N LEU A 483 19.77 0.91 1.13
CA LEU A 483 20.00 0.55 -0.25
C LEU A 483 21.33 -0.23 -0.26
N GLU A 484 21.26 -1.52 0.05
CA GLU A 484 22.30 -2.44 -0.37
C GLU A 484 22.40 -2.31 -1.89
N LEU A 485 23.44 -1.64 -2.31
CA LEU A 485 23.95 -1.68 -3.66
C LEU A 485 24.45 -3.12 -3.85
N GLU A 486 23.61 -4.06 -4.26
CA GLU A 486 24.06 -5.23 -4.99
C GLU A 486 24.76 -4.72 -6.27
N VAL A 487 26.03 -4.52 -6.14
CA VAL A 487 26.96 -4.52 -7.25
C VAL A 487 26.99 -5.98 -7.71
N GLU A 488 26.11 -6.37 -8.62
CA GLU A 488 26.37 -7.53 -9.46
C GLU A 488 27.70 -7.29 -10.18
N ALA A 489 28.76 -7.82 -9.63
CA ALA A 489 30.01 -8.00 -10.32
C ALA A 489 29.74 -9.06 -11.41
N ASP A 490 29.48 -8.59 -12.61
CA ASP A 490 29.47 -9.40 -13.81
C ASP A 490 30.88 -9.98 -13.99
N THR A 491 31.06 -11.21 -13.51
CA THR A 491 32.22 -12.04 -13.72
C THR A 491 32.20 -12.57 -15.14
N ASN A 492 32.42 -11.71 -16.11
CA ASN A 492 32.89 -12.14 -17.43
C ASN A 492 33.83 -11.04 -18.00
N GLY A 493 35.11 -11.21 -17.65
CA GLY A 493 36.19 -10.52 -18.34
C GLY A 493 36.24 -10.94 -19.79
N GLN A 494 35.80 -10.09 -20.68
CA GLN A 494 36.30 -10.06 -22.05
C GLN A 494 36.55 -8.61 -22.45
N LEU A 495 37.82 -8.26 -22.42
CA LEU A 495 38.42 -7.16 -23.14
C LEU A 495 38.14 -7.36 -24.64
N TYR A 496 37.44 -6.42 -25.26
CA TYR A 496 37.54 -6.19 -26.70
C TYR A 496 38.20 -4.83 -26.94
N GLN A 497 39.26 -4.89 -27.70
CA GLN A 497 40.08 -3.80 -28.24
C GLN A 497 39.28 -2.77 -29.01
#